data_9243b8526bf847840d72e084468f52f4
#
_entry.id   9243b8526bf847840d72e084468f52f4
#
_cell.length_a   1.000
_cell.length_b   1.000
_cell.length_c   1.000
_cell.angle_alpha   90.00
_cell.angle_beta   90.00
_cell.angle_gamma   90.00
#
_symmetry.space_group_name_H-M   'P 1'
#
loop_
_entity.id
_entity.type
_entity.pdbx_description
1 polymer ?
#
loop_
_entity_poly.entity_id
_entity_poly.type
_entity_poly.pdbx_seq_one_letter_code
_entity_poly.pdbx_strand_id
1 'polypeptide(L)'
;TVEVPIDNLVGEEGKGWTYGKVLLQHERTNSANTFRSEYRLRTLREQAAQSVRGAPPLAEDRNFMRRLAAVEVDLKALEYIELRTLAAVASGKAPGPESSFLKLMGTEIQQAIDTLYMDAAGYYALPYRPDPGVGEGGETMSALRYFNFRKATIYAGSNEIQKNIIAKHVLGL
;
A
#
# COMPACT_ATOMS: atom_id res chain seq x y z
N THR A 1 5.23 21.47 -31.13
CA THR A 1 4.65 20.37 -31.89
C THR A 1 5.72 19.30 -32.00
N VAL A 2 5.37 18.05 -31.71
CA VAL A 2 6.25 16.89 -31.87
C VAL A 2 5.60 15.98 -32.90
N GLU A 3 6.36 15.55 -33.92
CA GLU A 3 5.92 14.57 -34.88
C GLU A 3 6.30 13.18 -34.38
N VAL A 4 5.35 12.27 -34.40
CA VAL A 4 5.53 10.87 -33.98
C VAL A 4 5.11 9.97 -35.13
N PRO A 5 5.91 8.94 -35.50
CA PRO A 5 5.53 7.97 -36.53
C PRO A 5 4.18 7.32 -36.21
N ILE A 6 3.35 7.10 -37.23
CA ILE A 6 2.02 6.50 -37.04
C ILE A 6 2.11 5.07 -36.47
N ASP A 7 3.18 4.36 -36.75
CA ASP A 7 3.44 3.01 -36.25
C ASP A 7 3.63 2.95 -34.71
N ASN A 8 3.86 4.12 -34.09
CA ASN A 8 3.91 4.24 -32.62
C ASN A 8 2.51 4.36 -31.98
N LEU A 9 1.44 4.40 -32.76
CA LEU A 9 0.08 4.40 -32.24
C LEU A 9 -0.25 3.05 -31.61
N VAL A 10 -0.59 3.06 -30.32
CA VAL A 10 -1.03 1.86 -29.60
C VAL A 10 -2.54 1.67 -29.78
N GLY A 11 -2.92 0.65 -30.57
CA GLY A 11 -4.30 0.31 -30.83
C GLY A 11 -4.99 1.24 -31.84
N GLU A 12 -6.27 1.54 -31.64
CA GLU A 12 -7.09 2.33 -32.56
C GLU A 12 -7.22 3.79 -32.07
N GLU A 13 -7.21 4.72 -33.01
CA GLU A 13 -7.42 6.14 -32.72
C GLU A 13 -8.78 6.36 -32.05
N GLY A 14 -8.81 7.23 -31.03
CA GLY A 14 -10.03 7.55 -30.26
C GLY A 14 -10.42 6.51 -29.19
N LYS A 15 -9.75 5.34 -29.11
CA LYS A 15 -10.07 4.28 -28.13
C LYS A 15 -9.18 4.25 -26.89
N GLY A 16 -8.34 5.25 -26.68
CA GLY A 16 -7.39 5.30 -25.56
C GLY A 16 -8.04 5.12 -24.19
N TRP A 17 -9.26 5.65 -23.96
CA TRP A 17 -9.98 5.45 -22.70
C TRP A 17 -10.37 3.98 -22.46
N THR A 18 -10.72 3.26 -23.52
CA THR A 18 -11.03 1.82 -23.41
C THR A 18 -9.79 1.02 -23.00
N TYR A 19 -8.65 1.31 -23.62
CA TYR A 19 -7.38 0.67 -23.28
C TYR A 19 -6.94 1.03 -21.85
N GLY A 20 -7.07 2.31 -21.46
CA GLY A 20 -6.80 2.76 -20.09
C GLY A 20 -7.63 2.03 -19.03
N LYS A 21 -8.93 1.81 -19.30
CA LYS A 21 -9.78 1.05 -18.35
C LYS A 21 -9.34 -0.40 -18.19
N VAL A 22 -8.96 -1.08 -19.27
CA VAL A 22 -8.45 -2.46 -19.21
C VAL A 22 -7.15 -2.51 -18.40
N LEU A 23 -6.22 -1.60 -18.68
CA LEU A 23 -4.95 -1.51 -17.93
C LEU A 23 -5.19 -1.33 -16.44
N LEU A 24 -6.05 -0.37 -16.05
CA LEU A 24 -6.37 -0.08 -14.66
C LEU A 24 -7.02 -1.28 -13.92
N GLN A 25 -7.75 -2.14 -14.62
CA GLN A 25 -8.29 -3.36 -14.02
C GLN A 25 -7.19 -4.33 -13.61
N HIS A 26 -6.17 -4.49 -14.43
CA HIS A 26 -5.03 -5.36 -14.14
C HIS A 26 -4.07 -4.76 -13.11
N GLU A 27 -3.86 -3.45 -13.10
CA GLU A 27 -2.99 -2.78 -12.13
C GLU A 27 -3.48 -2.89 -10.68
N ARG A 28 -4.79 -3.03 -10.46
CA ARG A 28 -5.36 -3.11 -9.11
C ARG A 28 -4.85 -4.31 -8.32
N THR A 29 -4.53 -5.41 -8.98
CA THR A 29 -3.94 -6.60 -8.32
C THR A 29 -2.57 -6.29 -7.73
N ASN A 30 -1.75 -5.48 -8.40
CA ASN A 30 -0.44 -5.05 -7.91
C ASN A 30 -0.53 -4.00 -6.77
N SER A 31 -1.67 -3.33 -6.63
CA SER A 31 -1.84 -2.28 -5.62
C SER A 31 -1.98 -2.81 -4.19
N ALA A 32 -2.33 -4.08 -4.02
CA ALA A 32 -2.44 -4.73 -2.70
C ALA A 32 -1.09 -4.71 -1.96
N ASN A 33 0.00 -5.03 -2.66
CA ASN A 33 1.37 -5.00 -2.12
C ASN A 33 1.52 -5.81 -0.81
N THR A 34 0.78 -6.91 -0.69
CA THR A 34 0.66 -7.72 0.53
C THR A 34 2.01 -8.24 0.99
N PHE A 35 2.78 -8.85 0.09
CA PHE A 35 4.12 -9.36 0.37
C PHE A 35 5.06 -8.30 0.98
N ARG A 36 5.07 -7.09 0.42
CA ARG A 36 5.90 -5.99 0.93
C ARG A 36 5.43 -5.50 2.30
N SER A 37 4.11 -5.47 2.50
CA SER A 37 3.49 -5.09 3.76
C SER A 37 3.80 -6.10 4.85
N GLU A 38 3.72 -7.40 4.54
CA GLU A 38 4.09 -8.49 5.45
C GLU A 38 5.56 -8.42 5.86
N TYR A 39 6.47 -8.27 4.89
CA TYR A 39 7.88 -8.10 5.16
C TYR A 39 8.15 -6.92 6.10
N ARG A 40 7.52 -5.78 5.85
CA ARG A 40 7.69 -4.58 6.68
C ARG A 40 7.14 -4.75 8.09
N LEU A 41 5.99 -5.37 8.26
CA LEU A 41 5.42 -5.64 9.59
C LEU A 41 6.31 -6.61 10.38
N ARG A 42 6.82 -7.66 9.74
CA ARG A 42 7.76 -8.57 10.36
C ARG A 42 9.03 -7.85 10.83
N THR A 43 9.63 -7.05 9.94
CA THR A 43 10.81 -6.25 10.28
C THR A 43 10.54 -5.29 11.44
N LEU A 44 9.39 -4.62 11.43
CA LEU A 44 9.00 -3.71 12.52
C LEU A 44 8.82 -4.47 13.85
N ARG A 45 8.24 -5.66 13.82
CA ARG A 45 8.10 -6.52 15.02
C ARG A 45 9.45 -6.95 15.57
N GLU A 46 10.39 -7.33 14.70
CA GLU A 46 11.75 -7.68 15.08
C GLU A 46 12.49 -6.49 15.71
N GLN A 47 12.35 -5.30 15.14
CA GLN A 47 12.89 -4.06 15.69
C GLN A 47 12.24 -3.67 17.03
N ALA A 48 10.93 -3.83 17.16
CA ALA A 48 10.21 -3.54 18.40
C ALA A 48 10.63 -4.44 19.57
N ALA A 49 11.16 -5.63 19.31
CA ALA A 49 11.67 -6.54 20.31
C ALA A 49 13.05 -6.12 20.86
N GLN A 50 13.71 -5.15 20.22
CA GLN A 50 15.06 -4.71 20.63
C GLN A 50 14.97 -3.49 21.53
N SER A 51 15.81 -3.44 22.55
CA SER A 51 16.02 -2.22 23.33
C SER A 51 16.88 -1.25 22.53
N VAL A 52 16.41 -0.04 22.37
CA VAL A 52 17.14 1.02 21.66
C VAL A 52 17.52 2.13 22.64
N ARG A 53 18.80 2.46 22.69
CA ARG A 53 19.33 3.56 23.53
C ARG A 53 18.95 3.46 25.02
N GLY A 54 18.84 2.24 25.55
CA GLY A 54 18.51 1.99 26.95
C GLY A 54 17.01 2.15 27.29
N ALA A 55 16.17 2.44 26.31
CA ALA A 55 14.72 2.39 26.47
C ALA A 55 14.22 0.93 26.49
N PRO A 56 13.10 0.64 27.20
CA PRO A 56 12.46 -0.66 27.11
C PRO A 56 12.08 -1.00 25.66
N PRO A 57 12.07 -2.30 25.27
CA PRO A 57 11.57 -2.70 23.97
C PRO A 57 10.14 -2.23 23.72
N LEU A 58 9.85 -1.75 22.53
CA LEU A 58 8.47 -1.37 22.14
C LEU A 58 7.50 -2.56 22.17
N ALA A 59 8.02 -3.79 22.10
CA ALA A 59 7.24 -5.00 22.31
C ALA A 59 6.58 -5.09 23.70
N GLU A 60 7.07 -4.33 24.68
CA GLU A 60 6.47 -4.21 26.02
C GLU A 60 5.36 -3.13 26.08
N ASP A 61 5.30 -2.23 25.11
CA ASP A 61 4.22 -1.25 24.97
C ASP A 61 2.96 -1.91 24.43
N ARG A 62 1.99 -2.15 25.30
CA ARG A 62 0.71 -2.78 24.94
C ARG A 62 -0.07 -2.01 23.88
N ASN A 63 0.00 -0.68 23.87
CA ASN A 63 -0.74 0.14 22.90
C ASN A 63 -0.09 0.03 21.51
N PHE A 64 1.23 0.10 21.43
CA PHE A 64 1.95 -0.09 20.18
C PHE A 64 1.68 -1.49 19.61
N MET A 65 1.81 -2.54 20.40
CA MET A 65 1.59 -3.93 19.97
C MET A 65 0.15 -4.21 19.55
N ARG A 66 -0.84 -3.60 20.23
CA ARG A 66 -2.26 -3.69 19.81
C ARG A 66 -2.50 -3.06 18.44
N ARG A 67 -1.89 -1.91 18.17
CA ARG A 67 -1.99 -1.22 16.87
C ARG A 67 -1.30 -2.01 15.77
N LEU A 68 -0.13 -2.57 16.05
CA LEU A 68 0.59 -3.43 15.11
C LEU A 68 -0.24 -4.68 14.78
N ALA A 69 -0.80 -5.35 15.78
CA ALA A 69 -1.66 -6.52 15.59
C ALA A 69 -2.92 -6.20 14.78
N ALA A 70 -3.52 -5.03 14.96
CA ALA A 70 -4.68 -4.61 14.16
C ALA A 70 -4.33 -4.52 12.66
N VAL A 71 -3.18 -3.94 12.33
CA VAL A 71 -2.71 -3.87 10.94
C VAL A 71 -2.37 -5.25 10.37
N GLU A 72 -1.84 -6.17 11.20
CA GLU A 72 -1.61 -7.57 10.79
C GLU A 72 -2.92 -8.30 10.45
N VAL A 73 -3.98 -8.08 11.23
CA VAL A 73 -5.32 -8.65 10.95
C VAL A 73 -5.87 -8.12 9.63
N ASP A 74 -5.79 -6.80 9.40
CA ASP A 74 -6.24 -6.19 8.15
C ASP A 74 -5.44 -6.70 6.95
N LEU A 75 -4.14 -6.85 7.11
CA LEU A 75 -3.28 -7.42 6.06
C LEU A 75 -3.65 -8.87 5.75
N LYS A 76 -3.92 -9.67 6.77
CA LYS A 76 -4.36 -11.06 6.57
C LYS A 76 -5.68 -11.15 5.82
N ALA A 77 -6.64 -10.28 6.13
CA ALA A 77 -7.89 -10.17 5.37
C ALA A 77 -7.63 -9.79 3.90
N LEU A 78 -6.73 -8.84 3.66
CA LEU A 78 -6.33 -8.42 2.30
C LEU A 78 -5.69 -9.55 1.51
N GLU A 79 -4.82 -10.36 2.11
CA GLU A 79 -4.20 -11.53 1.47
C GLU A 79 -5.25 -12.53 0.96
N TYR A 80 -6.27 -12.81 1.77
CA TYR A 80 -7.36 -13.71 1.33
C TYR A 80 -8.16 -13.12 0.17
N ILE A 81 -8.40 -11.81 0.15
CA ILE A 81 -9.06 -11.14 -0.98
C ILE A 81 -8.18 -11.25 -2.23
N GLU A 82 -6.88 -11.02 -2.11
CA GLU A 82 -5.92 -11.14 -3.21
C GLU A 82 -5.89 -12.56 -3.77
N LEU A 83 -5.75 -13.57 -2.92
CA LEU A 83 -5.74 -14.99 -3.33
C LEU A 83 -7.05 -15.38 -4.04
N ARG A 84 -8.20 -14.92 -3.56
CA ARG A 84 -9.50 -15.16 -4.23
C ARG A 84 -9.54 -14.49 -5.61
N THR A 85 -9.04 -13.27 -5.73
CA THR A 85 -8.97 -12.55 -7.00
C THR A 85 -8.04 -13.26 -7.99
N LEU A 86 -6.87 -13.69 -7.54
CA LEU A 86 -5.91 -14.44 -8.37
C LEU A 86 -6.47 -15.79 -8.82
N ALA A 87 -7.15 -16.52 -7.93
CA ALA A 87 -7.81 -17.78 -8.28
C ALA A 87 -8.90 -17.59 -9.33
N ALA A 88 -9.68 -16.50 -9.26
CA ALA A 88 -10.68 -16.17 -10.25
C ALA A 88 -10.03 -15.86 -11.62
N VAL A 89 -8.93 -15.08 -11.63
CA VAL A 89 -8.18 -14.78 -12.85
C VAL A 89 -7.56 -16.04 -13.45
N ALA A 90 -6.98 -16.90 -12.62
CA ALA A 90 -6.41 -18.19 -13.07
C ALA A 90 -7.47 -19.12 -13.70
N SER A 91 -8.74 -18.98 -13.31
CA SER A 91 -9.87 -19.70 -13.93
C SER A 91 -10.43 -19.03 -15.20
N GLY A 92 -9.74 -18.01 -15.73
CA GLY A 92 -10.12 -17.31 -16.97
C GLY A 92 -11.15 -16.17 -16.77
N LYS A 93 -11.46 -15.80 -15.52
CA LYS A 93 -12.34 -14.65 -15.26
C LYS A 93 -11.55 -13.35 -15.26
N ALA A 94 -12.11 -12.29 -15.80
CA ALA A 94 -11.53 -10.95 -15.63
C ALA A 94 -11.63 -10.50 -14.16
N PRO A 95 -10.67 -9.67 -13.66
CA PRO A 95 -10.79 -9.07 -12.33
C PRO A 95 -12.11 -8.29 -12.23
N GLY A 96 -12.92 -8.63 -11.23
CA GLY A 96 -14.19 -7.97 -10.98
C GLY A 96 -14.05 -6.65 -10.19
N PRO A 97 -15.17 -5.98 -9.91
CA PRO A 97 -15.18 -4.72 -9.13
C PRO A 97 -14.66 -4.92 -7.70
N GLU A 98 -14.70 -6.14 -7.17
CA GLU A 98 -14.10 -6.53 -5.88
C GLU A 98 -12.57 -6.29 -5.84
N SER A 99 -11.90 -6.24 -6.99
CA SER A 99 -10.49 -5.85 -7.07
C SER A 99 -10.22 -4.44 -6.51
N SER A 100 -11.25 -3.60 -6.42
CA SER A 100 -11.16 -2.28 -5.80
C SER A 100 -10.83 -2.34 -4.30
N PHE A 101 -11.19 -3.45 -3.60
CA PHE A 101 -10.75 -3.68 -2.22
C PHE A 101 -9.24 -3.80 -2.11
N LEU A 102 -8.58 -4.42 -3.09
CA LEU A 102 -7.12 -4.59 -3.09
C LEU A 102 -6.40 -3.24 -3.05
N LYS A 103 -6.87 -2.30 -3.88
CA LYS A 103 -6.31 -0.95 -3.89
C LYS A 103 -6.67 -0.16 -2.64
N LEU A 104 -7.93 -0.17 -2.23
CA LEU A 104 -8.42 0.56 -1.07
C LEU A 104 -7.69 0.13 0.21
N MET A 105 -7.82 -1.15 0.59
CA MET A 105 -7.22 -1.69 1.80
C MET A 105 -5.68 -1.69 1.72
N GLY A 106 -5.11 -2.05 0.57
CA GLY A 106 -3.66 -2.09 0.40
C GLY A 106 -3.00 -0.74 0.66
N THR A 107 -3.59 0.35 0.17
CA THR A 107 -3.05 1.70 0.41
C THR A 107 -3.24 2.17 1.85
N GLU A 108 -4.36 1.85 2.49
CA GLU A 108 -4.63 2.19 3.90
C GLU A 108 -3.69 1.40 4.84
N ILE A 109 -3.49 0.10 4.61
CA ILE A 109 -2.54 -0.73 5.35
C ILE A 109 -1.11 -0.20 5.22
N GLN A 110 -0.66 0.12 4.00
CA GLN A 110 0.67 0.68 3.80
C GLN A 110 0.88 2.00 4.56
N GLN A 111 -0.13 2.89 4.58
CA GLN A 111 -0.07 4.12 5.35
C GLN A 111 -0.09 3.87 6.87
N ALA A 112 -0.84 2.89 7.34
CA ALA A 112 -0.85 2.48 8.74
C ALA A 112 0.53 1.92 9.18
N ILE A 113 1.16 1.11 8.33
CA ILE A 113 2.53 0.62 8.55
C ILE A 113 3.52 1.79 8.62
N ASP A 114 3.43 2.77 7.69
CA ASP A 114 4.30 3.94 7.72
C ASP A 114 4.13 4.75 9.01
N THR A 115 2.91 4.86 9.52
CA THR A 115 2.61 5.51 10.81
C THR A 115 3.27 4.75 11.98
N LEU A 116 3.17 3.41 11.99
CA LEU A 116 3.81 2.59 13.01
C LEU A 116 5.34 2.74 13.01
N TYR A 117 5.96 2.85 11.83
CA TYR A 117 7.40 3.13 11.72
C TYR A 117 7.78 4.51 12.27
N MET A 118 6.95 5.55 12.01
CA MET A 118 7.16 6.87 12.59
C MET A 118 7.08 6.84 14.12
N ASP A 119 6.08 6.15 14.66
CA ASP A 119 5.89 6.01 16.10
C ASP A 119 7.05 5.23 16.74
N ALA A 120 7.51 4.17 16.09
CA ALA A 120 8.63 3.36 16.57
C ALA A 120 9.95 4.15 16.62
N ALA A 121 10.19 5.00 15.63
CA ALA A 121 11.37 5.86 15.57
C ALA A 121 11.27 7.09 16.50
N GLY A 122 10.05 7.49 16.90
CA GLY A 122 9.80 8.65 17.76
C GLY A 122 10.42 9.93 17.22
N TYR A 123 11.18 10.66 18.05
CA TYR A 123 11.85 11.90 17.63
C TYR A 123 12.86 11.71 16.50
N TYR A 124 13.41 10.53 16.33
CA TYR A 124 14.39 10.23 15.26
C TYR A 124 13.72 10.05 13.89
N ALA A 125 12.41 9.98 13.83
CA ALA A 125 11.66 10.03 12.59
C ALA A 125 11.50 11.44 12.01
N LEU A 126 11.69 12.51 12.82
CA LEU A 126 11.43 13.89 12.42
C LEU A 126 12.35 14.43 11.30
N PRO A 127 13.64 14.09 11.22
CA PRO A 127 14.48 14.55 10.12
C PRO A 127 13.95 14.05 8.78
N TYR A 128 13.73 14.99 7.84
CA TYR A 128 13.27 14.66 6.48
C TYR A 128 14.41 14.19 5.56
N ARG A 129 15.66 14.45 5.93
CA ARG A 129 16.83 14.07 5.13
C ARG A 129 17.53 12.87 5.76
N PRO A 130 18.03 11.92 4.94
CA PRO A 130 18.96 10.91 5.42
C PRO A 130 20.27 11.60 5.80
N ASP A 131 20.38 11.99 7.06
CA ASP A 131 21.63 12.47 7.62
C ASP A 131 22.31 11.31 8.34
N PRO A 132 23.48 10.83 7.88
CA PRO A 132 24.17 9.71 8.51
C PRO A 132 24.60 10.01 9.96
N GLY A 133 24.52 11.25 10.42
CA GLY A 133 24.79 11.65 11.81
C GLY A 133 23.61 11.54 12.77
N VAL A 134 22.39 11.25 12.28
CA VAL A 134 21.18 11.20 13.10
C VAL A 134 20.50 9.84 12.96
N GLY A 135 20.59 9.01 13.99
CA GLY A 135 19.99 7.69 14.04
C GLY A 135 20.80 6.58 13.36
N GLU A 136 20.51 5.35 13.70
CA GLU A 136 21.11 4.18 13.05
C GLU A 136 20.30 3.80 11.81
N GLY A 137 20.74 4.25 10.65
CA GLY A 137 20.46 3.79 9.28
C GLY A 137 19.03 3.59 8.77
N GLY A 138 18.10 3.12 9.57
CA GLY A 138 16.72 2.81 9.16
C GLY A 138 15.68 3.85 9.58
N GLU A 139 15.97 4.60 10.63
CA GLU A 139 15.02 5.54 11.26
C GLU A 139 14.84 6.81 10.42
N THR A 140 15.91 7.28 9.79
CA THR A 140 15.92 8.51 8.98
C THR A 140 15.07 8.42 7.70
N MET A 141 14.78 7.22 7.23
CA MET A 141 13.96 7.01 6.03
C MET A 141 12.45 7.00 6.31
N SER A 142 12.04 6.95 7.58
CA SER A 142 10.63 6.82 7.95
C SER A 142 9.81 8.02 7.52
N ALA A 143 10.29 9.26 7.77
CA ALA A 143 9.61 10.48 7.35
C ALA A 143 9.49 10.59 5.83
N LEU A 144 10.57 10.32 5.09
CA LEU A 144 10.57 10.36 3.62
C LEU A 144 9.49 9.44 3.04
N ARG A 145 9.42 8.21 3.55
CA ARG A 145 8.44 7.24 3.11
C ARG A 145 7.03 7.64 3.55
N TYR A 146 6.84 8.03 4.80
CA TYR A 146 5.56 8.47 5.34
C TYR A 146 4.95 9.57 4.47
N PHE A 147 5.69 10.63 4.14
CA PHE A 147 5.19 11.72 3.31
C PHE A 147 4.98 11.29 1.86
N ASN A 148 5.92 10.53 1.28
CA ASN A 148 5.79 10.08 -0.10
C ASN A 148 4.56 9.18 -0.30
N PHE A 149 4.21 8.33 0.67
CA PHE A 149 3.08 7.41 0.55
C PHE A 149 1.71 8.02 0.84
N ARG A 150 1.63 9.27 1.29
CA ARG A 150 0.31 9.97 1.40
C ARG A 150 -0.42 10.02 0.06
N LYS A 151 0.30 10.09 -1.04
CA LYS A 151 -0.28 10.06 -2.40
C LYS A 151 -0.90 8.71 -2.80
N ALA A 152 -0.60 7.61 -2.07
CA ALA A 152 -1.06 6.26 -2.43
C ALA A 152 -2.59 6.13 -2.47
N THR A 153 -3.30 6.90 -1.66
CA THR A 153 -4.76 6.96 -1.65
C THR A 153 -5.35 7.83 -2.78
N ILE A 154 -4.51 8.51 -3.55
CA ILE A 154 -4.93 9.45 -4.60
C ILE A 154 -4.67 8.89 -5.99
N TYR A 155 -3.45 8.44 -6.29
CA TYR A 155 -3.08 7.95 -7.62
C TYR A 155 -3.69 6.58 -7.93
N ALA A 156 -3.65 6.15 -9.19
CA ALA A 156 -4.22 4.91 -9.71
C ALA A 156 -5.72 4.74 -9.37
N GLY A 157 -6.45 5.86 -9.38
CA GLY A 157 -7.84 5.96 -8.95
C GLY A 157 -7.96 6.15 -7.44
N SER A 158 -8.49 7.31 -7.01
CA SER A 158 -8.55 7.65 -5.59
C SER A 158 -9.38 6.64 -4.79
N ASN A 159 -9.13 6.58 -3.49
CA ASN A 159 -9.87 5.69 -2.60
C ASN A 159 -11.38 5.98 -2.61
N GLU A 160 -11.79 7.23 -2.83
CA GLU A 160 -13.19 7.63 -3.01
C GLU A 160 -13.80 6.96 -4.25
N ILE A 161 -13.07 6.95 -5.37
CA ILE A 161 -13.52 6.27 -6.59
C ILE A 161 -13.59 4.75 -6.36
N GLN A 162 -12.64 4.15 -5.64
CA GLN A 162 -12.70 2.73 -5.31
C GLN A 162 -13.93 2.42 -4.43
N LYS A 163 -14.22 3.26 -3.43
CA LYS A 163 -15.42 3.13 -2.60
C LYS A 163 -16.70 3.24 -3.42
N ASN A 164 -16.78 4.16 -4.38
CA ASN A 164 -17.93 4.29 -5.27
C ASN A 164 -18.10 3.06 -6.17
N ILE A 165 -17.01 2.47 -6.68
CA ILE A 165 -17.05 1.23 -7.47
C ILE A 165 -17.59 0.08 -6.61
N ILE A 166 -17.11 -0.06 -5.38
CA ILE A 166 -17.56 -1.08 -4.43
C ILE A 166 -19.05 -0.89 -4.11
N ALA A 167 -19.45 0.33 -3.74
CA ALA A 167 -20.85 0.64 -3.40
C ALA A 167 -21.78 0.26 -4.56
N LYS A 168 -21.47 0.73 -5.77
CA LYS A 168 -22.34 0.54 -6.93
C LYS A 168 -22.35 -0.90 -7.46
N HIS A 169 -21.19 -1.54 -7.55
CA HIS A 169 -21.05 -2.80 -8.30
C HIS A 169 -20.91 -4.05 -7.43
N VAL A 170 -20.58 -3.88 -6.14
CA VAL A 170 -20.50 -5.00 -5.18
C VAL A 170 -21.69 -5.00 -4.23
N LEU A 171 -22.06 -3.83 -3.71
CA LEU A 171 -23.15 -3.70 -2.73
C LEU A 171 -24.51 -3.38 -3.35
N GLY A 172 -24.56 -2.91 -4.62
CA GLY A 172 -25.80 -2.57 -5.30
C GLY A 172 -26.48 -1.29 -4.80
N LEU A 173 -25.69 -0.34 -4.26
CA LEU A 173 -26.17 0.95 -3.74
C LEU A 173 -26.15 2.04 -4.82
#